data_b99722818b7f19e50f1e58ce8bbcec12
#
_entry.id   b99722818b7f19e50f1e58ce8bbcec12
#
_cell.length_a   1.000
_cell.length_b   1.000
_cell.length_c   1.000
_cell.angle_alpha   90.00
_cell.angle_beta   90.00
_cell.angle_gamma   90.00
#
_symmetry.space_group_name_H-M   'P 1'
#
loop_
_entity.id
_entity.type
_entity.pdbx_description
1 polymer ?
#
loop_
_entity_poly.entity_id
_entity_poly.type
_entity_poly.pdbx_seq_one_letter_code
_entity_poly.pdbx_strand_id
1 'polypeptide(L)'
;MASLTPMTSPRPRRFTALAVALVAVFAFGACSSSGGKKEPTKTVTNGEITVEAFDIHFDVGDIKTTAGPLKVTLVNKGALEHTFKVNGTDFELKANAGETKTGTVTLQKGTYEYECTIAGHAQQGMKGTIEVS
;
A
#
# COMPACT_ATOMS: atom_id res chain seq x y z
N MET A 1 73.16 -45.77 -14.08
CA MET A 1 72.46 -47.07 -13.93
C MET A 1 71.06 -46.76 -13.44
N ALA A 2 70.11 -46.83 -14.33
CA ALA A 2 68.76 -46.48 -14.04
C ALA A 2 67.94 -47.72 -13.65
N SER A 3 67.28 -47.70 -12.52
CA SER A 3 66.47 -48.81 -12.05
C SER A 3 64.99 -48.35 -12.24
N LEU A 4 64.26 -48.99 -13.18
CA LEU A 4 62.91 -48.82 -13.49
C LEU A 4 62.05 -49.72 -12.59
N THR A 5 61.19 -49.13 -11.76
CA THR A 5 60.16 -49.84 -11.03
C THR A 5 58.80 -49.72 -11.78
N PRO A 6 58.07 -50.86 -11.92
CA PRO A 6 56.82 -50.82 -12.66
C PRO A 6 55.63 -50.25 -11.79
N MET A 7 54.92 -49.33 -12.34
CA MET A 7 53.68 -48.78 -11.76
C MET A 7 52.52 -49.78 -11.90
N THR A 8 52.00 -50.24 -10.79
CA THR A 8 50.84 -51.12 -10.73
C THR A 8 49.57 -50.21 -10.75
N SER A 9 48.81 -50.34 -11.79
CA SER A 9 47.55 -49.65 -11.96
C SER A 9 46.42 -50.28 -11.11
N PRO A 10 45.69 -49.55 -10.30
CA PRO A 10 44.51 -50.09 -9.61
C PRO A 10 43.29 -50.07 -10.54
N ARG A 11 42.59 -51.21 -10.58
CA ARG A 11 41.35 -51.42 -11.32
C ARG A 11 40.21 -50.54 -10.78
N PRO A 12 39.34 -49.95 -11.63
CA PRO A 12 38.20 -49.20 -11.16
C PRO A 12 37.08 -50.12 -10.63
N ARG A 13 36.70 -49.91 -9.38
CA ARG A 13 35.50 -50.49 -8.78
C ARG A 13 34.28 -49.84 -9.42
N ARG A 14 33.43 -50.65 -10.07
CA ARG A 14 32.13 -50.24 -10.57
C ARG A 14 31.21 -49.98 -9.39
N PHE A 15 30.99 -48.74 -9.02
CA PHE A 15 29.89 -48.34 -8.17
C PHE A 15 28.68 -48.11 -9.05
N THR A 16 27.67 -48.96 -8.86
CA THR A 16 26.37 -48.81 -9.44
C THR A 16 25.67 -47.61 -8.74
N ALA A 17 25.72 -46.43 -9.36
CA ALA A 17 25.03 -45.27 -8.88
C ALA A 17 23.54 -45.41 -9.20
N LEU A 18 22.75 -45.62 -8.16
CA LEU A 18 21.29 -45.53 -8.20
C LEU A 18 20.95 -44.03 -8.38
N ALA A 19 20.54 -43.64 -9.57
CA ALA A 19 20.08 -42.29 -9.86
C ALA A 19 18.71 -42.10 -9.24
N VAL A 20 18.65 -41.50 -8.05
CA VAL A 20 17.39 -40.93 -7.53
C VAL A 20 17.17 -39.59 -8.21
N ALA A 21 16.25 -39.57 -9.17
CA ALA A 21 15.80 -38.35 -9.80
C ALA A 21 14.92 -37.56 -8.80
N LEU A 22 15.54 -36.57 -8.18
CA LEU A 22 14.85 -35.60 -7.32
C LEU A 22 14.23 -34.54 -8.25
N VAL A 23 12.92 -34.72 -8.56
CA VAL A 23 12.15 -33.67 -9.26
C VAL A 23 11.91 -32.55 -8.26
N ALA A 24 12.74 -31.51 -8.34
CA ALA A 24 12.50 -30.27 -7.65
C ALA A 24 11.40 -29.50 -8.37
N VAL A 25 10.18 -29.60 -7.88
CA VAL A 25 9.07 -28.73 -8.28
C VAL A 25 9.37 -27.34 -7.71
N PHE A 26 9.94 -26.46 -8.53
CA PHE A 26 10.02 -25.04 -8.23
C PHE A 26 8.61 -24.45 -8.40
N ALA A 27 7.84 -24.42 -7.31
CA ALA A 27 6.67 -23.58 -7.23
C ALA A 27 7.16 -22.13 -7.20
N PHE A 28 7.12 -21.46 -8.35
CA PHE A 28 7.22 -20.00 -8.43
C PHE A 28 5.98 -19.41 -7.80
N GLY A 29 5.99 -19.26 -6.48
CA GLY A 29 5.06 -18.42 -5.77
C GLY A 29 5.43 -16.97 -6.06
N ALA A 30 4.86 -16.41 -7.13
CA ALA A 30 4.88 -14.98 -7.34
C ALA A 30 3.95 -14.31 -6.32
N CYS A 31 4.41 -14.14 -5.08
CA CYS A 31 3.82 -13.21 -4.13
C CYS A 31 4.37 -11.82 -4.43
N SER A 32 3.82 -11.18 -5.46
CA SER A 32 3.88 -9.73 -5.60
C SER A 32 2.75 -9.13 -4.79
N SER A 33 2.84 -9.20 -3.48
CA SER A 33 2.04 -8.33 -2.62
C SER A 33 2.87 -7.11 -2.30
N SER A 34 2.79 -6.08 -3.12
CA SER A 34 2.94 -4.69 -2.68
C SER A 34 1.83 -4.44 -1.67
N GLY A 35 1.97 -4.98 -0.50
CA GLY A 35 1.06 -4.77 0.61
C GLY A 35 1.24 -3.37 1.17
N GLY A 36 0.80 -2.35 0.43
CA GLY A 36 0.47 -1.08 1.04
C GLY A 36 -0.62 -1.37 2.07
N LYS A 37 -0.37 -1.05 3.33
CA LYS A 37 -1.37 -1.20 4.39
C LYS A 37 -2.59 -0.38 3.99
N LYS A 38 -3.68 -1.06 3.62
CA LYS A 38 -4.92 -0.36 3.27
C LYS A 38 -5.55 0.12 4.57
N GLU A 39 -5.72 1.43 4.69
CA GLU A 39 -6.39 2.02 5.84
C GLU A 39 -7.88 1.63 5.87
N PRO A 40 -8.53 1.65 7.05
CA PRO A 40 -9.88 1.15 7.23
C PRO A 40 -10.93 1.97 6.45
N THR A 41 -12.07 1.33 6.17
CA THR A 41 -13.24 2.01 5.64
C THR A 41 -14.06 2.63 6.79
N LYS A 42 -14.45 3.90 6.66
CA LYS A 42 -15.38 4.59 7.56
C LYS A 42 -16.73 4.79 6.89
N THR A 43 -17.82 4.42 7.57
CA THR A 43 -19.19 4.71 7.13
C THR A 43 -19.72 5.92 7.87
N VAL A 44 -20.19 6.91 7.11
CA VAL A 44 -20.73 8.17 7.62
C VAL A 44 -22.25 8.11 7.54
N THR A 45 -22.93 8.25 8.67
CA THR A 45 -24.39 8.20 8.77
C THR A 45 -25.05 9.53 9.11
N ASN A 46 -24.27 10.48 9.62
CA ASN A 46 -24.74 11.79 10.08
C ASN A 46 -24.23 12.96 9.24
N GLY A 47 -23.61 12.69 8.08
CA GLY A 47 -23.05 13.73 7.21
C GLY A 47 -21.78 14.40 7.74
N GLU A 48 -21.12 13.85 8.76
CA GLU A 48 -19.89 14.39 9.33
C GLU A 48 -18.80 13.31 9.43
N ILE A 49 -17.56 13.67 9.08
CA ILE A 49 -16.41 12.79 9.22
C ILE A 49 -15.20 13.56 9.74
N THR A 50 -14.44 12.92 10.64
CA THR A 50 -13.10 13.36 11.02
C THR A 50 -12.07 12.46 10.34
N VAL A 51 -11.13 13.08 9.65
CA VAL A 51 -9.98 12.45 9.00
C VAL A 51 -8.73 12.93 9.72
N GLU A 52 -7.97 12.01 10.27
CA GLU A 52 -6.68 12.32 10.85
C GLU A 52 -5.58 12.08 9.82
N ALA A 53 -4.73 13.08 9.63
CA ALA A 53 -3.56 13.01 8.77
C ALA A 53 -2.31 12.81 9.64
N PHE A 54 -1.51 11.82 9.28
CA PHE A 54 -0.21 11.54 9.87
C PHE A 54 0.87 11.82 8.82
N ASP A 55 2.13 11.45 9.06
CA ASP A 55 3.24 11.91 8.23
C ASP A 55 3.09 11.63 6.73
N ILE A 56 2.54 10.46 6.32
CA ILE A 56 2.27 10.17 4.90
C ILE A 56 1.05 9.25 4.75
N HIS A 57 0.06 9.34 5.61
CA HIS A 57 -1.20 8.59 5.46
C HIS A 57 -2.36 9.30 6.15
N PHE A 58 -3.57 8.98 5.74
CA PHE A 58 -4.81 9.26 6.47
C PHE A 58 -5.18 8.04 7.31
N ASP A 59 -5.91 8.25 8.40
CA ASP A 59 -6.47 7.19 9.23
C ASP A 59 -7.67 6.46 8.59
N VAL A 60 -7.99 6.79 7.35
CA VAL A 60 -9.09 6.24 6.57
C VAL A 60 -8.68 6.03 5.12
N GLY A 61 -9.02 4.87 4.55
CA GLY A 61 -8.77 4.53 3.15
C GLY A 61 -10.01 4.76 2.28
N ASP A 62 -11.16 4.24 2.69
CA ASP A 62 -12.41 4.41 1.98
C ASP A 62 -13.48 5.04 2.90
N ILE A 63 -14.28 5.93 2.34
CA ILE A 63 -15.39 6.60 3.03
C ILE A 63 -16.68 6.22 2.33
N LYS A 64 -17.69 5.79 3.07
CA LYS A 64 -19.05 5.55 2.55
C LYS A 64 -20.02 6.55 3.15
N THR A 65 -20.79 7.22 2.31
CA THR A 65 -21.75 8.24 2.74
C THR A 65 -22.98 8.25 1.83
N THR A 66 -23.98 9.01 2.18
CA THR A 66 -25.15 9.30 1.32
C THR A 66 -24.95 10.61 0.58
N ALA A 67 -25.68 10.80 -0.54
CA ALA A 67 -25.66 12.05 -1.29
C ALA A 67 -26.12 13.23 -0.42
N GLY A 68 -25.47 14.37 -0.59
CA GLY A 68 -25.73 15.59 0.15
C GLY A 68 -24.48 16.25 0.73
N PRO A 69 -24.64 17.13 1.71
CA PRO A 69 -23.53 17.80 2.37
C PRO A 69 -22.76 16.83 3.27
N LEU A 70 -21.45 16.79 3.08
CA LEU A 70 -20.51 16.07 3.93
C LEU A 70 -19.56 17.07 4.58
N LYS A 71 -19.66 17.23 5.88
CA LYS A 71 -18.74 18.02 6.70
C LYS A 71 -17.49 17.22 6.99
N VAL A 72 -16.37 17.68 6.52
CA VAL A 72 -15.05 17.05 6.74
C VAL A 72 -14.25 17.87 7.73
N THR A 73 -13.75 17.22 8.75
CA THR A 73 -12.78 17.79 9.69
C THR A 73 -11.44 17.11 9.48
N LEU A 74 -10.47 17.84 8.97
CA LEU A 74 -9.08 17.38 8.82
C LEU A 74 -8.29 17.75 10.07
N VAL A 75 -7.76 16.75 10.76
CA VAL A 75 -6.91 16.92 11.95
C VAL A 75 -5.49 16.49 11.59
N ASN A 76 -4.57 17.43 11.50
CA ASN A 76 -3.18 17.09 11.19
C ASN A 76 -2.43 16.69 12.46
N LYS A 77 -2.15 15.40 12.61
CA LYS A 77 -1.36 14.78 13.70
C LYS A 77 0.12 14.61 13.32
N GLY A 78 0.48 14.87 12.07
CA GLY A 78 1.83 14.76 11.55
C GLY A 78 2.66 16.02 11.77
N ALA A 79 3.94 15.94 11.39
CA ALA A 79 4.89 17.05 11.46
C ALA A 79 4.94 17.89 10.15
N LEU A 80 4.31 17.39 9.08
CA LEU A 80 4.26 18.02 7.78
C LEU A 80 2.91 18.68 7.53
N GLU A 81 2.86 19.62 6.58
CA GLU A 81 1.61 20.15 6.03
C GLU A 81 0.88 19.06 5.25
N HIS A 82 -0.44 18.98 5.40
CA HIS A 82 -1.29 18.06 4.64
C HIS A 82 -2.50 18.78 4.05
N THR A 83 -3.01 18.24 2.94
CA THR A 83 -4.27 18.64 2.35
C THR A 83 -5.24 17.48 2.29
N PHE A 84 -6.53 17.78 2.18
CA PHE A 84 -7.58 16.82 1.86
C PHE A 84 -8.39 17.40 0.71
N LYS A 85 -8.07 16.97 -0.50
CA LYS A 85 -8.72 17.37 -1.74
C LYS A 85 -9.67 16.29 -2.21
N VAL A 86 -10.92 16.67 -2.53
CA VAL A 86 -11.88 15.77 -3.20
C VAL A 86 -11.83 16.06 -4.70
N ASN A 87 -11.32 15.12 -5.48
CA ASN A 87 -11.15 15.26 -6.92
C ASN A 87 -12.50 15.40 -7.63
N GLY A 88 -12.54 16.21 -8.67
CA GLY A 88 -13.79 16.56 -9.36
C GLY A 88 -14.65 17.61 -8.66
N THR A 89 -14.16 18.21 -7.58
CA THR A 89 -14.79 19.33 -6.86
C THR A 89 -13.79 20.43 -6.59
N ASP A 90 -14.28 21.61 -6.17
CA ASP A 90 -13.42 22.71 -5.71
C ASP A 90 -13.03 22.59 -4.22
N PHE A 91 -13.46 21.51 -3.56
CA PHE A 91 -13.22 21.32 -2.13
C PHE A 91 -11.80 20.88 -1.84
N GLU A 92 -11.09 21.65 -1.03
CA GLU A 92 -9.80 21.32 -0.46
C GLU A 92 -9.63 21.91 0.93
N LEU A 93 -9.18 21.12 1.87
CA LEU A 93 -8.73 21.59 3.18
C LEU A 93 -7.20 21.51 3.24
N LYS A 94 -6.59 22.50 3.89
CA LYS A 94 -5.15 22.57 4.09
C LYS A 94 -4.86 22.82 5.57
N ALA A 95 -4.08 21.93 6.19
CA ALA A 95 -3.73 22.00 7.60
C ALA A 95 -2.22 21.87 7.80
N ASN A 96 -1.61 22.86 8.47
CA ASN A 96 -0.23 22.76 8.94
C ASN A 96 -0.14 21.75 10.10
N ALA A 97 1.09 21.38 10.49
CA ALA A 97 1.34 20.49 11.62
C ALA A 97 0.57 20.93 12.86
N GLY A 98 -0.22 20.01 13.45
CA GLY A 98 -1.04 20.25 14.64
C GLY A 98 -2.32 21.04 14.40
N GLU A 99 -2.61 21.51 13.19
CA GLU A 99 -3.84 22.24 12.89
C GLU A 99 -5.03 21.33 12.65
N THR A 100 -6.22 21.89 12.90
CA THR A 100 -7.51 21.30 12.53
C THR A 100 -8.23 22.26 11.59
N LYS A 101 -8.71 21.74 10.46
CA LYS A 101 -9.51 22.49 9.45
C LYS A 101 -10.81 21.76 9.21
N THR A 102 -11.87 22.52 9.03
CA THR A 102 -13.20 21.98 8.76
C THR A 102 -13.83 22.69 7.55
N GLY A 103 -14.51 21.94 6.72
CA GLY A 103 -15.27 22.45 5.58
C GLY A 103 -16.36 21.48 5.19
N THR A 104 -17.25 21.92 4.30
CA THR A 104 -18.36 21.10 3.82
C THR A 104 -18.31 21.00 2.30
N VAL A 105 -18.37 19.78 1.79
CA VAL A 105 -18.50 19.48 0.37
C VAL A 105 -19.89 18.87 0.12
N THR A 106 -20.55 19.27 -0.95
CA THR A 106 -21.82 18.64 -1.36
C THR A 106 -21.52 17.63 -2.48
N LEU A 107 -21.82 16.36 -2.21
CA LEU A 107 -21.53 15.26 -3.12
C LEU A 107 -22.84 14.67 -3.67
N GLN A 108 -22.84 14.37 -4.97
CA GLN A 108 -23.88 13.61 -5.63
C GLN A 108 -23.56 12.12 -5.57
N LYS A 109 -24.53 11.27 -5.83
CA LYS A 109 -24.34 9.83 -5.95
C LYS A 109 -23.21 9.50 -6.95
N GLY A 110 -22.24 8.68 -6.53
CA GLY A 110 -21.08 8.33 -7.34
C GLY A 110 -19.86 7.95 -6.49
N THR A 111 -18.73 7.84 -7.15
CA THR A 111 -17.44 7.56 -6.50
C THR A 111 -16.50 8.72 -6.78
N TYR A 112 -15.87 9.24 -5.74
CA TYR A 112 -14.89 10.31 -5.78
C TYR A 112 -13.56 9.80 -5.22
N GLU A 113 -12.45 10.24 -5.79
CA GLU A 113 -11.15 10.06 -5.16
C GLU A 113 -10.86 11.27 -4.26
N TYR A 114 -10.14 11.05 -3.17
CA TYR A 114 -9.55 12.12 -2.39
C TYR A 114 -8.07 11.86 -2.15
N GLU A 115 -7.29 12.92 -2.01
CA GLU A 115 -5.84 12.80 -1.86
C GLU A 115 -5.22 13.99 -1.12
N CYS A 116 -4.00 13.79 -0.64
CA CYS A 116 -3.13 14.88 -0.24
C CYS A 116 -2.39 15.41 -1.47
N THR A 117 -2.52 16.70 -1.77
CA THR A 117 -1.93 17.34 -2.96
C THR A 117 -0.47 17.75 -2.75
N ILE A 118 0.09 17.57 -1.55
CA ILE A 118 1.52 17.81 -1.29
C ILE A 118 2.34 16.81 -2.12
N ALA A 119 3.37 17.34 -2.80
CA ALA A 119 4.18 16.57 -3.73
C ALA A 119 4.74 15.28 -3.10
N GLY A 120 4.49 14.15 -3.74
CA GLY A 120 4.96 12.82 -3.30
C GLY A 120 4.05 12.11 -2.29
N HIS A 121 3.09 12.79 -1.63
CA HIS A 121 2.26 12.17 -0.60
C HIS A 121 1.24 11.19 -1.18
N ALA A 122 0.49 11.59 -2.21
CA ALA A 122 -0.47 10.71 -2.88
C ALA A 122 0.21 9.47 -3.51
N GLN A 123 1.40 9.63 -4.08
CA GLN A 123 2.19 8.52 -4.64
C GLN A 123 2.63 7.51 -3.58
N GLN A 124 2.79 7.95 -2.34
CA GLN A 124 3.11 7.09 -1.20
C GLN A 124 1.87 6.49 -0.52
N GLY A 125 0.68 6.76 -1.04
CA GLY A 125 -0.57 6.16 -0.59
C GLY A 125 -1.48 7.08 0.23
N MET A 126 -1.15 8.38 0.38
CA MET A 126 -2.00 9.34 1.10
C MET A 126 -3.20 9.78 0.24
N LYS A 127 -4.10 8.82 -0.02
CA LYS A 127 -5.30 8.94 -0.85
C LYS A 127 -6.32 7.87 -0.51
N GLY A 128 -7.53 8.03 -0.99
CA GLY A 128 -8.60 7.04 -0.84
C GLY A 128 -9.82 7.37 -1.70
N THR A 129 -10.94 6.72 -1.41
CA THR A 129 -12.19 6.88 -2.15
C THR A 129 -13.36 7.29 -1.25
N ILE A 130 -14.34 8.01 -1.82
CA ILE A 130 -15.63 8.32 -1.20
C ILE A 130 -16.70 7.69 -2.08
N GLU A 131 -17.37 6.66 -1.57
CA GLU A 131 -18.54 6.05 -2.20
C GLU A 131 -19.79 6.75 -1.68
N VAL A 132 -20.56 7.36 -2.60
CA VAL A 132 -21.78 8.11 -2.29
C VAL A 132 -22.99 7.36 -2.86
N SER A 133 -23.90 6.91 -1.98
CA SER A 133 -25.12 6.16 -2.34
C SER A 133 -26.38 7.05 -2.41
#